data_3317a00fa0864e6ce6b96071eaa5a0b7
#
_entry.id   3317a00fa0864e6ce6b96071eaa5a0b7
#
_cell.length_a   1.000
_cell.length_b   1.000
_cell.length_c   1.000
_cell.angle_alpha   90.00
_cell.angle_beta   90.00
_cell.angle_gamma   90.00
#
_symmetry.space_group_name_H-M   'P 1'
#
loop_
_entity.id
_entity.type
_entity.pdbx_description
1 polymer ?
#
loop_
_entity_poly.entity_id
_entity_poly.type
_entity_poly.pdbx_seq_one_letter_code
_entity_poly.pdbx_strand_id
1 'polypeptide(L)'
;MAISKTRFREALNNFYTKEELYRIFKKYLLNWIAEGYIGSNLGLFEISLITADSSKNKFLDLIEQVFSKKEIFLTIFNTLPKDIQDIFTVIAWEGKMPIKDREKFQEIGKEFATSVDLKDEYLFFKMGEGVKKDEYLYIDNDIVRMYRPFLPKVRDYYIYSVPENPKLLRDNNESCIVENLTSYFNFFNDGKLQLSSSGKLLKASKNDMCRYCNIKEYYTDAKDLDFLKTETLALFFFLMKKEFLNREYFRITNLKNIISDFLNGKNIKSENSVYIGLYLNYLKGVKKIDKNNEEIKRAIISIKEALLELPNDAPVSVDNIIKYILYRDKFIEILDIKDVYENIYINEANYERTKIHSYFKYKAYVIEPFIKSILFILSALGVLEIYYDLPSENNALYLKHGYLSKFDGLKAVKFTNLGKYIFDRQEKYDFKEEEEGEAILEDDRLIVTILGESPVKVLFLESIGIRIADNKFKITQESFLKKVSSKTSLFEKIDEFKKKIQPEFNDLWKKFFEELLKKMDSVQLVPEYRVLKLEQDKNLINIITKDRRLSNIILKAENFHILIKEQDVEKLANVLKENGYFFKI
;
A
#
# COMPACT_ATOMS: atom_id res chain seq x y z
N MET A 1 15.10 17.09 5.72
CA MET A 1 15.80 17.40 7.01
C MET A 1 17.25 17.73 6.69
N ALA A 2 17.79 18.77 7.33
CA ALA A 2 19.22 19.06 7.23
C ALA A 2 20.00 17.87 7.84
N ILE A 3 21.04 17.46 7.15
CA ILE A 3 21.95 16.42 7.63
C ILE A 3 22.64 16.90 8.91
N SER A 4 22.79 16.03 9.92
CA SER A 4 23.57 16.37 11.10
C SER A 4 25.04 16.59 10.73
N LYS A 5 25.69 17.51 11.42
CA LYS A 5 27.12 17.81 11.19
C LYS A 5 28.00 16.55 11.34
N THR A 6 27.65 15.69 12.30
CA THR A 6 28.36 14.43 12.55
C THR A 6 28.23 13.48 11.35
N ARG A 7 27.02 13.25 10.85
CA ARG A 7 26.77 12.37 9.70
C ARG A 7 27.46 12.89 8.43
N PHE A 8 27.43 14.20 8.22
CA PHE A 8 28.12 14.81 7.09
C PHE A 8 29.65 14.61 7.15
N ARG A 9 30.25 14.82 8.32
CA ARG A 9 31.68 14.60 8.51
C ARG A 9 32.07 13.12 8.36
N GLU A 10 31.24 12.21 8.84
CA GLU A 10 31.41 10.77 8.60
C GLU A 10 31.34 10.44 7.10
N ALA A 11 30.40 11.02 6.36
CA ALA A 11 30.30 10.84 4.92
C ALA A 11 31.57 11.31 4.20
N LEU A 12 32.09 12.50 4.50
CA LEU A 12 33.36 13.01 3.96
C LEU A 12 34.52 12.08 4.28
N ASN A 13 34.62 11.64 5.55
CA ASN A 13 35.71 10.76 5.99
C ASN A 13 35.68 9.38 5.31
N ASN A 14 34.48 8.84 5.09
CA ASN A 14 34.33 7.53 4.45
C ASN A 14 34.47 7.61 2.93
N PHE A 15 34.06 8.72 2.33
CA PHE A 15 34.11 8.90 0.90
C PHE A 15 35.52 9.18 0.39
N TYR A 16 36.27 10.07 1.04
CA TYR A 16 37.63 10.42 0.61
C TYR A 16 38.70 9.68 1.40
N THR A 17 39.70 9.14 0.72
CA THR A 17 40.95 8.69 1.33
C THR A 17 41.86 9.88 1.68
N LYS A 18 42.87 9.67 2.51
CA LYS A 18 43.86 10.72 2.84
C LYS A 18 44.60 11.21 1.58
N GLU A 19 44.94 10.29 0.70
CA GLU A 19 45.65 10.59 -0.55
C GLU A 19 44.82 11.41 -1.52
N GLU A 20 43.54 11.05 -1.67
CA GLU A 20 42.57 11.83 -2.49
C GLU A 20 42.41 13.24 -1.94
N LEU A 21 42.26 13.40 -0.62
CA LEU A 21 42.15 14.72 0.02
C LEU A 21 43.42 15.55 -0.16
N TYR A 22 44.61 14.94 -0.08
CA TYR A 22 45.86 15.63 -0.36
C TYR A 22 45.98 16.09 -1.82
N ARG A 23 45.53 15.27 -2.78
CA ARG A 23 45.49 15.62 -4.20
C ARG A 23 44.50 16.78 -4.45
N ILE A 24 43.30 16.73 -3.85
CA ILE A 24 42.32 17.83 -3.88
C ILE A 24 42.94 19.09 -3.27
N PHE A 25 43.61 18.98 -2.11
CA PHE A 25 44.29 20.08 -1.46
C PHE A 25 45.31 20.73 -2.41
N LYS A 26 46.20 19.93 -2.98
CA LYS A 26 47.26 20.42 -3.85
C LYS A 26 46.72 21.08 -5.14
N LYS A 27 45.68 20.53 -5.73
CA LYS A 27 45.12 21.03 -7.00
C LYS A 27 44.19 22.23 -6.81
N TYR A 28 43.36 22.23 -5.78
CA TYR A 28 42.27 23.20 -5.62
C TYR A 28 42.35 24.00 -4.30
N LEU A 29 42.43 23.32 -3.14
CA LEU A 29 42.26 24.00 -1.86
C LEU A 29 43.40 24.98 -1.57
N LEU A 30 44.62 24.70 -2.01
CA LEU A 30 45.75 25.59 -1.82
C LEU A 30 45.50 26.98 -2.41
N ASN A 31 45.00 27.06 -3.62
CA ASN A 31 44.68 28.34 -4.28
C ASN A 31 43.53 29.06 -3.57
N TRP A 32 42.50 28.32 -3.15
CA TRP A 32 41.36 28.92 -2.44
C TRP A 32 41.69 29.42 -1.03
N ILE A 33 42.67 28.78 -0.37
CA ILE A 33 43.21 29.26 0.90
C ILE A 33 44.04 30.54 0.64
N ALA A 34 44.89 30.55 -0.37
CA ALA A 34 45.72 31.70 -0.72
C ALA A 34 44.86 32.94 -1.08
N GLU A 35 43.69 32.71 -1.71
CA GLU A 35 42.72 33.76 -2.06
C GLU A 35 41.77 34.10 -0.91
N GLY A 36 41.88 33.42 0.24
CA GLY A 36 41.11 33.70 1.45
C GLY A 36 39.67 33.15 1.45
N TYR A 37 39.30 32.26 0.52
CA TYR A 37 37.96 31.69 0.47
C TYR A 37 37.71 30.65 1.56
N ILE A 38 38.72 29.85 1.94
CA ILE A 38 38.65 28.86 3.01
C ILE A 38 39.84 28.98 3.94
N GLY A 39 39.70 28.49 5.17
CA GLY A 39 40.79 28.45 6.12
C GLY A 39 41.29 29.85 6.49
N SER A 40 40.43 30.87 6.59
CA SER A 40 40.78 32.26 6.81
C SER A 40 41.70 32.52 8.02
N ASN A 41 41.84 31.55 8.92
CA ASN A 41 42.70 31.63 10.10
C ASN A 41 44.09 30.98 9.87
N LEU A 42 44.36 30.43 8.70
CA LEU A 42 45.62 29.80 8.37
C LEU A 42 46.59 30.81 7.76
N GLY A 43 47.71 31.06 8.43
CA GLY A 43 48.80 31.86 7.90
C GLY A 43 49.54 31.14 6.78
N LEU A 44 50.24 31.86 5.91
CA LEU A 44 51.06 31.32 4.82
C LEU A 44 52.05 30.25 5.32
N PHE A 45 52.61 30.46 6.53
CA PHE A 45 53.51 29.51 7.17
C PHE A 45 52.81 28.19 7.50
N GLU A 46 51.62 28.25 8.07
CA GLU A 46 50.83 27.05 8.41
C GLU A 46 50.40 26.27 7.17
N ILE A 47 50.11 26.96 6.05
CA ILE A 47 49.79 26.36 4.77
C ILE A 47 51.00 25.60 4.22
N SER A 48 52.20 26.15 4.30
CA SER A 48 53.44 25.52 3.83
C SER A 48 53.79 24.24 4.61
N LEU A 49 53.29 24.08 5.83
CA LEU A 49 53.44 22.88 6.67
C LEU A 49 52.45 21.76 6.35
N ILE A 50 51.49 22.01 5.45
CA ILE A 50 50.54 20.98 5.04
C ILE A 50 51.16 20.13 3.91
N THR A 51 51.59 18.93 4.29
CA THR A 51 52.21 17.95 3.41
C THR A 51 51.38 16.68 3.31
N ALA A 52 51.80 15.72 2.47
CA ALA A 52 51.13 14.43 2.36
C ALA A 52 51.07 13.66 3.70
N ASP A 53 51.99 13.95 4.62
CA ASP A 53 52.05 13.33 5.96
C ASP A 53 51.06 13.98 6.97
N SER A 54 50.51 15.13 6.65
CA SER A 54 49.54 15.82 7.50
C SER A 54 48.34 14.91 7.84
N SER A 55 47.71 15.13 8.99
CA SER A 55 46.58 14.32 9.41
C SER A 55 45.39 14.49 8.48
N LYS A 56 44.64 13.41 8.23
CA LYS A 56 43.42 13.42 7.42
C LYS A 56 42.43 14.48 7.89
N ASN A 57 42.35 14.71 9.21
CA ASN A 57 41.43 15.70 9.79
C ASN A 57 41.68 17.13 9.31
N LYS A 58 42.94 17.53 9.08
CA LYS A 58 43.24 18.86 8.54
C LYS A 58 42.61 19.07 7.18
N PHE A 59 42.70 18.08 6.30
CA PHE A 59 42.06 18.14 4.98
C PHE A 59 40.54 18.12 5.06
N LEU A 60 40.00 17.28 5.99
CA LEU A 60 38.54 17.23 6.21
C LEU A 60 37.98 18.57 6.72
N ASP A 61 38.69 19.28 7.56
CA ASP A 61 38.27 20.59 8.06
C ASP A 61 38.17 21.63 6.93
N LEU A 62 39.05 21.55 5.93
CA LEU A 62 39.03 22.45 4.77
C LEU A 62 37.90 22.06 3.79
N ILE A 63 37.81 20.79 3.43
CA ILE A 63 36.79 20.33 2.47
C ILE A 63 35.36 20.46 3.04
N GLU A 64 35.20 20.31 4.37
CA GLU A 64 33.92 20.55 5.06
C GLU A 64 33.43 21.96 4.83
N GLN A 65 34.33 22.98 4.87
CA GLN A 65 33.96 24.37 4.61
C GLN A 65 33.45 24.58 3.19
N VAL A 66 34.05 23.89 2.21
CA VAL A 66 33.63 23.98 0.80
C VAL A 66 32.20 23.52 0.62
N PHE A 67 31.84 22.37 1.18
CA PHE A 67 30.52 21.79 0.95
C PHE A 67 29.42 22.29 1.90
N SER A 68 29.76 22.83 3.07
CA SER A 68 28.76 23.16 4.11
C SER A 68 28.33 24.63 4.13
N LYS A 69 29.12 25.55 3.57
CA LYS A 69 28.85 27.00 3.61
C LYS A 69 28.48 27.50 2.22
N LYS A 70 27.23 27.98 2.04
CA LYS A 70 26.69 28.42 0.76
C LYS A 70 27.59 29.44 0.04
N GLU A 71 28.04 30.48 0.75
CA GLU A 71 28.85 31.56 0.16
C GLU A 71 30.18 31.02 -0.36
N ILE A 72 30.86 30.21 0.47
CA ILE A 72 32.13 29.57 0.10
C ILE A 72 31.92 28.62 -1.08
N PHE A 73 30.91 27.76 -1.01
CA PHE A 73 30.60 26.81 -2.09
C PHE A 73 30.39 27.54 -3.42
N LEU A 74 29.51 28.54 -3.45
CA LEU A 74 29.19 29.26 -4.71
C LEU A 74 30.38 30.03 -5.25
N THR A 75 31.18 30.67 -4.40
CA THR A 75 32.40 31.36 -4.84
C THR A 75 33.38 30.39 -5.48
N ILE A 76 33.65 29.27 -4.80
CA ILE A 76 34.55 28.23 -5.29
C ILE A 76 33.98 27.53 -6.54
N PHE A 77 32.69 27.18 -6.53
CA PHE A 77 32.01 26.54 -7.64
C PHE A 77 32.17 27.35 -8.95
N ASN A 78 32.07 28.66 -8.87
CA ASN A 78 32.24 29.55 -10.03
C ASN A 78 33.69 29.64 -10.54
N THR A 79 34.69 29.25 -9.73
CA THR A 79 36.11 29.21 -10.16
C THR A 79 36.49 27.88 -10.79
N LEU A 80 35.65 26.84 -10.62
CA LEU A 80 35.90 25.50 -11.19
C LEU A 80 35.75 25.54 -12.73
N PRO A 81 36.44 24.65 -13.45
CA PRO A 81 36.17 24.41 -14.86
C PRO A 81 34.69 24.08 -15.12
N LYS A 82 34.17 24.49 -16.27
CA LYS A 82 32.74 24.39 -16.58
C LYS A 82 32.23 22.94 -16.58
N ASP A 83 33.03 22.01 -17.07
CA ASP A 83 32.73 20.57 -17.05
C ASP A 83 32.55 20.05 -15.63
N ILE A 84 33.39 20.49 -14.69
CA ILE A 84 33.29 20.11 -13.28
C ILE A 84 32.02 20.74 -12.64
N GLN A 85 31.69 22.00 -12.95
CA GLN A 85 30.45 22.62 -12.51
C GLN A 85 29.22 21.85 -12.98
N ASP A 86 29.24 21.39 -14.25
CA ASP A 86 28.17 20.63 -14.86
C ASP A 86 28.04 19.25 -14.21
N ILE A 87 29.15 18.56 -13.91
CA ILE A 87 29.14 17.29 -13.17
C ILE A 87 28.55 17.48 -11.76
N PHE A 88 28.98 18.50 -11.02
CA PHE A 88 28.40 18.81 -9.70
C PHE A 88 26.90 19.03 -9.79
N THR A 89 26.43 19.77 -10.80
CA THR A 89 25.01 20.07 -11.00
C THR A 89 24.21 18.81 -11.35
N VAL A 90 24.69 18.01 -12.30
CA VAL A 90 24.03 16.73 -12.65
C VAL A 90 23.99 15.80 -11.46
N ILE A 91 25.10 15.60 -10.75
CA ILE A 91 25.15 14.75 -9.58
C ILE A 91 24.24 15.27 -8.45
N ALA A 92 24.13 16.58 -8.30
CA ALA A 92 23.26 17.16 -7.28
C ALA A 92 21.81 16.75 -7.45
N TRP A 93 21.32 16.67 -8.68
CA TRP A 93 19.91 16.38 -8.97
C TRP A 93 19.66 14.91 -9.37
N GLU A 94 20.47 14.37 -10.28
CA GLU A 94 20.32 12.99 -10.75
C GLU A 94 21.05 11.97 -9.85
N GLY A 95 21.98 12.44 -9.00
CA GLY A 95 22.78 11.67 -8.07
C GLY A 95 24.01 11.01 -8.70
N LYS A 96 24.07 10.85 -10.02
CA LYS A 96 25.20 10.30 -10.78
C LYS A 96 25.26 10.91 -12.17
N MET A 97 26.42 10.83 -12.78
CA MET A 97 26.64 11.20 -14.17
C MET A 97 27.24 10.03 -14.96
N PRO A 98 26.51 9.40 -15.91
CA PRO A 98 27.04 8.34 -16.75
C PRO A 98 28.20 8.85 -17.63
N ILE A 99 29.25 8.05 -17.77
CA ILE A 99 30.43 8.42 -18.57
C ILE A 99 30.19 8.23 -20.08
N LYS A 100 29.35 7.22 -20.44
CA LYS A 100 29.12 6.83 -21.84
C LYS A 100 27.90 7.44 -22.53
N ASP A 101 26.97 8.00 -21.78
CA ASP A 101 25.69 8.48 -22.32
C ASP A 101 25.80 9.95 -22.75
N ARG A 102 26.56 10.19 -23.81
CA ARG A 102 26.92 11.52 -24.31
C ARG A 102 25.72 12.32 -24.84
N GLU A 103 24.76 11.64 -25.45
CA GLU A 103 23.62 12.32 -26.08
C GLU A 103 22.67 13.01 -25.09
N LYS A 104 22.52 12.44 -23.90
CA LYS A 104 21.69 13.02 -22.83
C LYS A 104 22.32 14.25 -22.17
N PHE A 105 23.62 14.42 -22.29
CA PHE A 105 24.41 15.47 -21.63
C PHE A 105 25.04 16.45 -22.62
N GLN A 106 24.79 16.30 -23.93
CA GLN A 106 25.25 17.25 -24.95
C GLN A 106 24.69 18.66 -24.76
N GLU A 107 23.55 18.84 -24.07
CA GLU A 107 23.03 20.14 -23.67
C GLU A 107 23.79 20.75 -22.49
N ILE A 108 24.51 19.95 -21.69
CA ILE A 108 25.18 20.40 -20.46
C ILE A 108 26.68 20.63 -20.68
N GLY A 109 27.35 19.87 -21.55
CA GLY A 109 28.77 19.99 -21.74
C GLY A 109 29.27 19.38 -23.04
N LYS A 110 29.82 20.19 -23.91
CA LYS A 110 30.53 19.74 -25.10
C LYS A 110 31.86 19.12 -24.68
N GLU A 111 32.13 17.90 -25.14
CA GLU A 111 33.43 17.26 -25.13
C GLU A 111 33.97 16.79 -23.77
N PHE A 112 33.46 15.68 -23.25
CA PHE A 112 34.29 14.83 -22.41
C PHE A 112 35.30 14.10 -23.31
N ALA A 113 36.57 14.44 -23.16
CA ALA A 113 37.65 13.80 -23.89
C ALA A 113 37.69 12.29 -23.60
N THR A 114 37.75 11.48 -24.64
CA THR A 114 37.60 10.02 -24.63
C THR A 114 38.79 9.26 -24.10
N SER A 115 39.85 9.90 -23.62
CA SER A 115 41.12 9.26 -23.30
C SER A 115 41.87 9.86 -22.12
N VAL A 116 41.24 10.72 -21.34
CA VAL A 116 41.95 11.33 -20.22
C VAL A 116 41.88 10.42 -19.00
N ASP A 117 42.99 10.36 -18.30
CA ASP A 117 43.11 9.74 -17.00
C ASP A 117 42.19 10.50 -16.00
N LEU A 118 40.88 10.12 -16.01
CA LEU A 118 39.82 10.72 -15.18
C LEU A 118 40.21 10.86 -13.71
N LYS A 119 41.25 10.11 -13.27
CA LYS A 119 41.77 10.15 -11.92
C LYS A 119 42.36 11.50 -11.50
N ASP A 120 42.93 12.25 -12.44
CA ASP A 120 43.62 13.50 -12.12
C ASP A 120 42.78 14.77 -12.36
N GLU A 121 41.75 14.71 -13.19
CA GLU A 121 40.90 15.87 -13.48
C GLU A 121 39.65 15.96 -12.61
N TYR A 122 39.08 14.83 -12.20
CA TYR A 122 37.79 14.79 -11.47
C TYR A 122 37.96 14.34 -10.03
N LEU A 123 38.92 14.91 -9.30
CA LEU A 123 39.28 14.51 -7.93
C LEU A 123 38.13 14.53 -6.91
N PHE A 124 37.10 15.33 -7.16
CA PHE A 124 35.93 15.39 -6.26
C PHE A 124 35.01 14.18 -6.39
N PHE A 125 35.12 13.42 -7.48
CA PHE A 125 34.18 12.37 -7.83
C PHE A 125 34.84 10.99 -7.75
N LYS A 126 34.00 9.97 -7.54
CA LYS A 126 34.42 8.58 -7.67
C LYS A 126 33.74 7.93 -8.87
N MET A 127 34.41 6.97 -9.45
CA MET A 127 33.82 6.09 -10.44
C MET A 127 33.06 4.96 -9.75
N GLY A 128 31.85 4.70 -10.23
CA GLY A 128 31.03 3.56 -9.84
C GLY A 128 30.53 2.81 -11.05
N GLU A 129 30.07 1.58 -10.84
CA GLU A 129 29.49 0.72 -11.86
C GLU A 129 27.98 0.59 -11.63
N GLY A 130 27.17 0.88 -12.66
CA GLY A 130 25.73 0.80 -12.64
C GLY A 130 25.19 -0.62 -12.77
N VAL A 131 23.88 -0.74 -12.78
CA VAL A 131 23.15 -2.02 -12.92
C VAL A 131 23.48 -2.72 -14.23
N LYS A 132 23.67 -1.95 -15.30
CA LYS A 132 24.01 -2.43 -16.65
C LYS A 132 25.53 -2.48 -16.91
N LYS A 133 26.35 -2.45 -15.86
CA LYS A 133 27.82 -2.33 -15.95
C LYS A 133 28.29 -1.07 -16.68
N ASP A 134 27.44 -0.03 -16.73
CA ASP A 134 27.81 1.29 -17.20
C ASP A 134 28.58 2.04 -16.10
N GLU A 135 29.65 2.68 -16.50
CA GLU A 135 30.47 3.51 -15.61
C GLU A 135 29.84 4.88 -15.40
N TYR A 136 29.91 5.38 -14.18
CA TYR A 136 29.41 6.71 -13.83
C TYR A 136 30.27 7.40 -12.78
N LEU A 137 30.22 8.74 -12.77
CA LEU A 137 30.79 9.57 -11.71
C LEU A 137 29.72 9.85 -10.64
N TYR A 138 30.13 9.84 -9.38
CA TYR A 138 29.25 10.15 -8.24
C TYR A 138 29.98 10.79 -7.07
N ILE A 139 29.23 11.41 -6.19
CA ILE A 139 29.64 11.83 -4.84
C ILE A 139 28.70 11.15 -3.85
N ASP A 140 29.17 10.92 -2.61
CA ASP A 140 28.31 10.38 -1.55
C ASP A 140 27.03 11.23 -1.37
N ASN A 141 25.90 10.56 -1.21
CA ASN A 141 24.60 11.22 -1.18
C ASN A 141 24.46 12.25 -0.02
N ASP A 142 25.08 11.97 1.14
CA ASP A 142 25.02 12.88 2.26
C ASP A 142 25.88 14.15 2.02
N ILE A 143 26.95 14.03 1.23
CA ILE A 143 27.72 15.20 0.76
C ILE A 143 26.88 16.00 -0.26
N VAL A 144 26.25 15.32 -1.21
CA VAL A 144 25.36 15.94 -2.21
C VAL A 144 24.25 16.73 -1.55
N ARG A 145 23.61 16.17 -0.52
CA ARG A 145 22.52 16.82 0.22
C ARG A 145 22.94 18.12 0.90
N MET A 146 24.21 18.29 1.23
CA MET A 146 24.71 19.53 1.82
C MET A 146 24.77 20.67 0.81
N TYR A 147 25.29 20.44 -0.40
CA TYR A 147 25.48 21.51 -1.39
C TYR A 147 24.34 21.66 -2.39
N ARG A 148 23.50 20.66 -2.59
CA ARG A 148 22.32 20.71 -3.49
C ARG A 148 21.43 21.94 -3.27
N PRO A 149 21.11 22.35 -2.03
CA PRO A 149 20.28 23.53 -1.79
C PRO A 149 20.89 24.84 -2.30
N PHE A 150 22.20 24.86 -2.56
CA PHE A 150 22.91 26.03 -3.04
C PHE A 150 22.80 26.22 -4.55
N LEU A 151 22.51 25.14 -5.28
CA LEU A 151 22.38 25.16 -6.73
C LEU A 151 20.97 25.56 -7.19
N PRO A 152 20.82 26.05 -8.45
CA PRO A 152 19.52 26.31 -9.04
C PRO A 152 18.64 25.09 -9.05
N LYS A 153 17.34 25.29 -8.83
CA LYS A 153 16.34 24.22 -8.87
C LYS A 153 16.03 23.85 -10.31
N VAL A 154 16.04 22.54 -10.59
CA VAL A 154 15.67 21.97 -11.89
C VAL A 154 14.15 21.82 -12.02
N ARG A 155 13.65 21.59 -13.24
CA ARG A 155 12.22 21.41 -13.51
C ARG A 155 11.58 20.34 -12.64
N ASP A 156 12.23 19.18 -12.49
CA ASP A 156 11.73 18.04 -11.71
C ASP A 156 11.72 18.29 -10.17
N TYR A 157 12.22 19.43 -9.72
CA TYR A 157 12.02 19.91 -8.35
C TYR A 157 10.55 20.25 -8.06
N TYR A 158 9.73 20.43 -9.11
CA TYR A 158 8.31 20.74 -9.06
C TYR A 158 7.51 19.61 -9.69
N ILE A 159 6.28 19.41 -9.23
CA ILE A 159 5.32 18.55 -9.92
C ILE A 159 4.77 19.31 -11.13
N TYR A 160 4.69 18.64 -12.25
CA TYR A 160 4.12 19.20 -13.49
C TYR A 160 3.36 18.13 -14.26
N SER A 161 2.33 18.58 -14.96
CA SER A 161 1.52 17.71 -15.82
C SER A 161 2.26 17.32 -17.10
N VAL A 162 1.93 16.11 -17.57
CA VAL A 162 2.39 15.59 -18.86
C VAL A 162 1.17 15.33 -19.76
N PRO A 163 1.32 15.37 -21.09
CA PRO A 163 0.24 14.99 -22.00
C PRO A 163 -0.08 13.49 -21.85
N GLU A 164 -1.35 13.13 -22.05
CA GLU A 164 -1.75 11.73 -22.09
C GLU A 164 -1.08 11.03 -23.28
N ASN A 165 -0.50 9.86 -23.02
CA ASN A 165 0.12 9.05 -24.07
C ASN A 165 -0.85 7.91 -24.49
N PRO A 166 -1.43 7.96 -25.68
CA PRO A 166 -2.42 6.98 -26.13
C PRO A 166 -1.85 5.56 -26.36
N LYS A 167 -0.54 5.40 -26.33
CA LYS A 167 0.11 4.09 -26.47
C LYS A 167 0.18 3.32 -25.14
N LEU A 168 -0.07 3.98 -24.01
CA LEU A 168 -0.06 3.33 -22.70
C LEU A 168 -1.40 2.68 -22.42
N LEU A 169 -1.38 1.57 -21.71
CA LEU A 169 -2.55 1.00 -21.09
C LEU A 169 -3.06 1.97 -20.02
N ARG A 170 -4.38 1.97 -19.83
CA ARG A 170 -5.04 2.86 -18.87
C ARG A 170 -5.95 2.02 -17.98
N ASP A 171 -5.93 2.28 -16.69
CA ASP A 171 -6.85 1.69 -15.74
C ASP A 171 -7.40 2.75 -14.78
N ASN A 172 -8.71 2.78 -14.68
CA ASN A 172 -9.46 3.55 -13.69
C ASN A 172 -10.39 2.59 -12.94
N ASN A 173 -10.05 2.28 -11.69
CA ASN A 173 -10.79 1.31 -10.88
C ASN A 173 -11.84 1.98 -9.97
N GLU A 174 -12.15 3.27 -10.17
CA GLU A 174 -13.05 4.05 -9.32
C GLU A 174 -14.44 3.43 -9.25
N SER A 175 -15.09 3.23 -10.39
CA SER A 175 -16.44 2.65 -10.44
C SER A 175 -16.47 1.25 -9.83
N CYS A 176 -15.53 0.39 -10.21
CA CYS A 176 -15.45 -0.98 -9.70
C CYS A 176 -15.35 -1.03 -8.17
N ILE A 177 -14.53 -0.20 -7.55
CA ILE A 177 -14.40 -0.14 -6.09
C ILE A 177 -15.68 0.36 -5.43
N VAL A 178 -16.25 1.45 -5.93
CA VAL A 178 -17.43 2.08 -5.33
C VAL A 178 -18.65 1.17 -5.42
N GLU A 179 -18.88 0.57 -6.58
CA GLU A 179 -20.00 -0.34 -6.82
C GLU A 179 -19.90 -1.63 -6.00
N ASN A 180 -18.70 -2.14 -5.80
CA ASN A 180 -18.48 -3.43 -5.14
C ASN A 180 -18.01 -3.30 -3.67
N LEU A 181 -18.13 -2.14 -3.04
CA LEU A 181 -17.69 -1.92 -1.64
C LEU A 181 -18.25 -2.98 -0.68
N THR A 182 -19.54 -3.28 -0.79
CA THR A 182 -20.20 -4.30 0.05
C THR A 182 -19.64 -5.70 -0.21
N SER A 183 -19.34 -6.03 -1.47
CA SER A 183 -18.75 -7.32 -1.84
C SER A 183 -17.34 -7.48 -1.28
N TYR A 184 -16.50 -6.45 -1.36
CA TYR A 184 -15.17 -6.46 -0.73
C TYR A 184 -15.27 -6.65 0.77
N PHE A 185 -16.15 -5.89 1.42
CA PHE A 185 -16.36 -5.97 2.86
C PHE A 185 -16.82 -7.37 3.30
N ASN A 186 -17.85 -7.93 2.65
CA ASN A 186 -18.36 -9.27 2.97
C ASN A 186 -17.32 -10.36 2.71
N PHE A 187 -16.61 -10.30 1.58
CA PHE A 187 -15.57 -11.27 1.24
C PHE A 187 -14.50 -11.34 2.32
N PHE A 188 -14.11 -10.18 2.82
CA PHE A 188 -13.11 -10.06 3.86
C PHE A 188 -13.60 -10.52 5.23
N ASN A 189 -14.80 -10.10 5.63
CA ASN A 189 -15.41 -10.48 6.94
C ASN A 189 -15.77 -11.96 7.01
N ASP A 190 -16.16 -12.58 5.91
CA ASP A 190 -16.42 -14.02 5.83
C ASP A 190 -15.13 -14.87 5.94
N GLY A 191 -13.97 -14.25 6.09
CA GLY A 191 -12.68 -14.94 6.25
C GLY A 191 -12.23 -15.73 5.01
N LYS A 192 -12.76 -15.37 3.83
CA LYS A 192 -12.43 -16.05 2.56
C LYS A 192 -11.05 -15.73 2.05
N LEU A 193 -10.43 -14.65 2.58
CA LEU A 193 -9.07 -14.27 2.25
C LEU A 193 -8.08 -15.13 3.03
N GLN A 194 -7.43 -16.08 2.35
CA GLN A 194 -6.53 -17.04 2.98
C GLN A 194 -5.11 -16.91 2.46
N LEU A 195 -4.15 -16.97 3.39
CA LEU A 195 -2.73 -16.98 3.09
C LEU A 195 -2.16 -18.39 3.29
N SER A 196 -1.15 -18.72 2.50
CA SER A 196 -0.32 -19.91 2.72
C SER A 196 0.56 -19.73 3.97
N SER A 197 1.17 -20.82 4.44
CA SER A 197 2.19 -20.78 5.50
C SER A 197 3.38 -19.86 5.20
N SER A 198 3.65 -19.60 3.93
CA SER A 198 4.70 -18.65 3.48
C SER A 198 4.20 -17.20 3.35
N GLY A 199 2.97 -16.88 3.74
CA GLY A 199 2.40 -15.55 3.66
C GLY A 199 1.93 -15.11 2.27
N LYS A 200 1.87 -16.04 1.30
CA LYS A 200 1.34 -15.75 -0.05
C LYS A 200 -0.14 -16.04 -0.13
N LEU A 201 -0.87 -15.23 -0.89
CA LEU A 201 -2.29 -15.45 -1.15
C LEU A 201 -2.51 -16.78 -1.89
N LEU A 202 -3.46 -17.59 -1.39
CA LEU A 202 -3.80 -18.85 -2.05
C LEU A 202 -4.47 -18.58 -3.41
N LYS A 203 -4.18 -19.43 -4.41
CA LYS A 203 -4.75 -19.30 -5.75
C LYS A 203 -6.29 -19.35 -5.75
N ALA A 204 -6.88 -20.21 -4.93
CA ALA A 204 -8.33 -20.27 -4.76
C ALA A 204 -8.89 -18.92 -4.25
N SER A 205 -8.29 -18.34 -3.20
CA SER A 205 -8.70 -17.03 -2.68
C SER A 205 -8.57 -15.89 -3.70
N LYS A 206 -7.56 -15.93 -4.58
CA LYS A 206 -7.42 -14.95 -5.66
C LYS A 206 -8.56 -15.05 -6.66
N ASN A 207 -8.84 -16.27 -7.16
CA ASN A 207 -9.92 -16.53 -8.10
C ASN A 207 -11.28 -16.13 -7.51
N ASP A 208 -11.53 -16.51 -6.27
CA ASP A 208 -12.79 -16.21 -5.59
C ASP A 208 -12.95 -14.71 -5.35
N MET A 209 -11.89 -14.01 -4.93
CA MET A 209 -11.92 -12.55 -4.73
C MET A 209 -12.12 -11.82 -6.06
N CYS A 210 -11.39 -12.22 -7.10
CA CYS A 210 -11.51 -11.64 -8.44
C CYS A 210 -12.95 -11.74 -8.97
N ARG A 211 -13.55 -12.93 -8.86
CA ARG A 211 -14.93 -13.19 -9.31
C ARG A 211 -15.96 -12.50 -8.40
N TYR A 212 -15.84 -12.65 -7.07
CA TYR A 212 -16.82 -12.15 -6.12
C TYR A 212 -16.88 -10.63 -6.04
N CYS A 213 -15.72 -9.99 -6.20
CA CYS A 213 -15.60 -8.53 -6.18
C CYS A 213 -15.55 -7.91 -7.58
N ASN A 214 -15.79 -8.70 -8.64
CA ASN A 214 -15.77 -8.25 -10.04
C ASN A 214 -14.51 -7.45 -10.42
N ILE A 215 -13.34 -7.98 -10.05
CA ILE A 215 -12.07 -7.28 -10.27
C ILE A 215 -11.63 -7.48 -11.73
N LYS A 216 -11.46 -6.38 -12.46
CA LYS A 216 -10.80 -6.37 -13.77
C LYS A 216 -9.29 -6.21 -13.56
N GLU A 217 -8.50 -7.22 -13.90
CA GLU A 217 -7.06 -7.21 -13.71
C GLU A 217 -6.33 -6.24 -14.65
N TYR A 218 -5.15 -5.78 -14.24
CA TYR A 218 -4.32 -4.88 -15.06
C TYR A 218 -3.80 -5.56 -16.34
N TYR A 219 -3.46 -6.85 -16.25
CA TYR A 219 -2.89 -7.62 -17.35
C TYR A 219 -3.69 -8.90 -17.55
N THR A 220 -4.16 -9.14 -18.77
CA THR A 220 -5.00 -10.31 -19.09
C THR A 220 -4.21 -11.52 -19.59
N ASP A 221 -3.03 -11.31 -20.20
CA ASP A 221 -2.27 -12.35 -20.91
C ASP A 221 -0.83 -12.55 -20.38
N ALA A 222 -0.51 -12.00 -19.21
CA ALA A 222 0.83 -12.09 -18.65
C ALA A 222 0.86 -13.04 -17.45
N LYS A 223 1.35 -14.26 -17.63
CA LYS A 223 1.28 -15.41 -16.70
C LYS A 223 1.67 -15.12 -15.24
N ASP A 224 2.59 -14.21 -15.00
CA ASP A 224 3.03 -13.87 -13.63
C ASP A 224 2.36 -12.60 -13.07
N LEU A 225 1.46 -11.96 -13.86
CA LEU A 225 0.81 -10.70 -13.55
C LEU A 225 -0.73 -10.81 -13.51
N ASP A 226 -1.26 -12.01 -13.76
CA ASP A 226 -2.69 -12.32 -13.92
C ASP A 226 -3.56 -11.94 -12.71
N PHE A 227 -2.98 -11.74 -11.55
CA PHE A 227 -3.71 -11.37 -10.33
C PHE A 227 -3.10 -10.15 -9.62
N LEU A 228 -2.42 -9.27 -10.35
CA LEU A 228 -1.70 -8.16 -9.73
C LEU A 228 -2.60 -7.21 -8.96
N LYS A 229 -3.76 -6.83 -9.53
CA LYS A 229 -4.74 -5.95 -8.86
C LYS A 229 -5.37 -6.66 -7.66
N THR A 230 -5.82 -7.89 -7.83
CA THR A 230 -6.40 -8.71 -6.76
C THR A 230 -5.41 -8.91 -5.62
N GLU A 231 -4.15 -9.26 -5.90
CA GLU A 231 -3.10 -9.37 -4.89
C GLU A 231 -2.90 -8.05 -4.14
N THR A 232 -2.83 -6.94 -4.87
CA THR A 232 -2.62 -5.61 -4.29
C THR A 232 -3.76 -5.22 -3.36
N LEU A 233 -5.02 -5.40 -3.78
CA LEU A 233 -6.20 -5.15 -2.95
C LEU A 233 -6.24 -6.05 -1.72
N ALA A 234 -6.03 -7.36 -1.91
CA ALA A 234 -6.04 -8.31 -0.80
C ALA A 234 -5.01 -7.96 0.29
N LEU A 235 -3.83 -7.53 -0.13
CA LEU A 235 -2.77 -7.13 0.77
C LEU A 235 -3.10 -5.85 1.53
N PHE A 236 -3.68 -4.86 0.85
CA PHE A 236 -4.16 -3.65 1.52
C PHE A 236 -5.21 -3.97 2.58
N PHE A 237 -6.22 -4.77 2.24
CA PHE A 237 -7.23 -5.21 3.19
C PHE A 237 -6.63 -6.01 4.36
N PHE A 238 -5.59 -6.79 4.11
CA PHE A 238 -4.90 -7.54 5.16
C PHE A 238 -4.13 -6.63 6.12
N LEU A 239 -3.43 -5.62 5.58
CA LEU A 239 -2.70 -4.63 6.37
C LEU A 239 -3.63 -3.81 7.27
N MET A 240 -4.79 -3.43 6.74
CA MET A 240 -5.78 -2.59 7.42
C MET A 240 -6.89 -3.42 8.10
N LYS A 241 -6.66 -4.72 8.34
CA LYS A 241 -7.67 -5.70 8.82
C LYS A 241 -8.50 -5.20 10.00
N LYS A 242 -7.89 -4.57 10.98
CA LYS A 242 -8.59 -4.13 12.20
C LYS A 242 -9.64 -3.05 11.92
N GLU A 243 -9.42 -2.24 10.90
CA GLU A 243 -10.32 -1.15 10.53
C GLU A 243 -11.56 -1.65 9.79
N PHE A 244 -11.49 -2.87 9.22
CA PHE A 244 -12.60 -3.49 8.50
C PHE A 244 -13.48 -4.35 9.42
N LEU A 245 -12.90 -5.07 10.39
CA LEU A 245 -13.59 -6.12 11.16
C LEU A 245 -14.67 -5.66 12.14
N ASN A 246 -14.77 -4.37 12.49
CA ASN A 246 -15.66 -3.87 13.54
C ASN A 246 -16.81 -3.01 13.00
N ARG A 247 -17.23 -3.19 11.74
CA ARG A 247 -18.23 -2.33 11.10
C ARG A 247 -19.38 -3.16 10.56
N GLU A 248 -20.61 -2.75 10.86
CA GLU A 248 -21.82 -3.39 10.32
C GLU A 248 -22.03 -3.05 8.83
N TYR A 249 -21.61 -1.86 8.42
CA TYR A 249 -21.77 -1.36 7.04
C TYR A 249 -20.49 -0.67 6.56
N PHE A 250 -20.17 -0.87 5.28
CA PHE A 250 -19.03 -0.21 4.65
C PHE A 250 -19.50 0.85 3.64
N ARG A 251 -19.18 2.12 3.92
CA ARG A 251 -19.52 3.28 3.08
C ARG A 251 -18.26 3.94 2.52
N ILE A 252 -18.43 4.79 1.50
CA ILE A 252 -17.34 5.58 0.90
C ILE A 252 -16.60 6.43 1.95
N THR A 253 -17.32 6.99 2.93
CA THR A 253 -16.72 7.71 4.06
C THR A 253 -15.80 6.84 4.91
N ASN A 254 -16.13 5.57 5.07
CA ASN A 254 -15.28 4.59 5.76
C ASN A 254 -14.02 4.31 4.94
N LEU A 255 -14.17 4.11 3.62
CA LEU A 255 -13.04 3.92 2.72
C LEU A 255 -12.11 5.14 2.75
N LYS A 256 -12.66 6.37 2.68
CA LYS A 256 -11.89 7.62 2.84
C LYS A 256 -11.07 7.62 4.13
N ASN A 257 -11.69 7.29 5.27
CA ASN A 257 -11.00 7.28 6.56
C ASN A 257 -9.86 6.24 6.58
N ILE A 258 -10.11 5.03 6.09
CA ILE A 258 -9.10 3.96 6.08
C ILE A 258 -7.92 4.33 5.15
N ILE A 259 -8.19 4.85 3.96
CA ILE A 259 -7.13 5.29 3.04
C ILE A 259 -6.37 6.48 3.64
N SER A 260 -7.06 7.42 4.28
CA SER A 260 -6.43 8.56 4.97
C SER A 260 -5.54 8.09 6.12
N ASP A 261 -5.97 7.11 6.91
CA ASP A 261 -5.19 6.52 8.00
C ASP A 261 -3.96 5.78 7.45
N PHE A 262 -4.09 5.05 6.35
CA PHE A 262 -2.97 4.43 5.64
C PHE A 262 -1.95 5.48 5.20
N LEU A 263 -2.40 6.52 4.49
CA LEU A 263 -1.54 7.60 4.00
C LEU A 263 -0.90 8.45 5.11
N ASN A 264 -1.47 8.44 6.31
CA ASN A 264 -0.89 9.06 7.50
C ASN A 264 0.00 8.08 8.31
N GLY A 265 0.22 6.88 7.80
CA GLY A 265 1.03 5.86 8.48
C GLY A 265 0.39 5.30 9.77
N LYS A 266 -0.92 5.54 9.98
CA LYS A 266 -1.66 5.00 11.11
C LYS A 266 -1.98 3.53 10.87
N ASN A 267 -2.09 2.76 11.96
CA ASN A 267 -2.51 1.35 11.95
C ASN A 267 -1.64 0.39 11.13
N ILE A 268 -0.56 0.85 10.54
CA ILE A 268 0.43 0.00 9.89
C ILE A 268 1.22 -0.70 11.00
N LYS A 269 0.66 -1.78 11.51
CA LYS A 269 1.31 -2.66 12.50
C LYS A 269 2.15 -3.76 11.85
N SER A 270 2.18 -3.80 10.53
CA SER A 270 2.92 -4.80 9.83
C SER A 270 4.41 -4.51 9.92
N GLU A 271 5.13 -5.52 10.27
CA GLU A 271 6.57 -5.54 10.19
C GLU A 271 7.02 -5.18 8.76
N ASN A 272 8.13 -4.48 8.62
CA ASN A 272 8.77 -4.22 7.33
C ASN A 272 8.86 -5.47 6.46
N SER A 273 9.04 -6.65 7.09
CA SER A 273 9.05 -7.94 6.42
C SER A 273 7.76 -8.26 5.66
N VAL A 274 6.59 -7.78 6.10
CA VAL A 274 5.32 -7.99 5.38
C VAL A 274 5.31 -7.16 4.10
N TYR A 275 5.62 -5.87 4.17
CA TYR A 275 5.72 -5.01 2.99
C TYR A 275 6.72 -5.55 1.96
N ILE A 276 7.92 -5.88 2.43
CA ILE A 276 8.97 -6.39 1.56
C ILE A 276 8.61 -7.78 1.03
N GLY A 277 8.03 -8.64 1.85
CA GLY A 277 7.58 -9.97 1.43
C GLY A 277 6.50 -9.94 0.35
N LEU A 278 5.67 -8.91 0.31
CA LEU A 278 4.53 -8.81 -0.57
C LEU A 278 4.81 -7.95 -1.81
N TYR A 279 5.42 -6.78 -1.61
CA TYR A 279 5.65 -5.80 -2.69
C TYR A 279 7.08 -5.81 -3.23
N LEU A 280 8.07 -6.11 -2.41
CA LEU A 280 9.48 -6.16 -2.78
C LEU A 280 10.04 -7.58 -2.58
N ASN A 281 9.30 -8.59 -3.01
CA ASN A 281 9.58 -10.01 -2.78
C ASN A 281 10.86 -10.53 -3.49
N TYR A 282 11.38 -9.79 -4.44
CA TYR A 282 12.66 -10.06 -5.08
C TYR A 282 13.86 -9.76 -4.17
N LEU A 283 13.70 -8.92 -3.15
CA LEU A 283 14.76 -8.66 -2.17
C LEU A 283 14.97 -9.88 -1.27
N LYS A 284 16.23 -10.27 -1.11
CA LYS A 284 16.66 -11.38 -0.25
C LYS A 284 17.49 -10.86 0.92
N GLY A 285 17.55 -11.63 2.02
CA GLY A 285 18.29 -11.22 3.22
C GLY A 285 17.47 -10.37 4.21
N VAL A 286 16.27 -9.94 3.88
CA VAL A 286 15.42 -9.05 4.69
C VAL A 286 15.17 -9.54 6.12
N LYS A 287 15.17 -10.86 6.35
CA LYS A 287 14.98 -11.45 7.70
C LYS A 287 16.08 -11.07 8.70
N LYS A 288 17.21 -10.58 8.21
CA LYS A 288 18.37 -10.19 9.02
C LYS A 288 18.34 -8.71 9.44
N ILE A 289 17.43 -7.93 8.88
CA ILE A 289 17.33 -6.49 9.14
C ILE A 289 16.39 -6.25 10.33
N ASP A 290 16.78 -5.33 11.19
CA ASP A 290 15.92 -4.86 12.28
C ASP A 290 14.67 -4.16 11.74
N LYS A 291 13.53 -4.45 12.36
CA LYS A 291 12.21 -4.15 11.82
C LYS A 291 11.68 -2.86 12.42
N ASN A 292 12.10 -1.72 11.87
CA ASN A 292 11.57 -0.43 12.29
C ASN A 292 10.42 0.03 11.36
N ASN A 293 9.20 -0.01 11.88
CA ASN A 293 8.00 0.39 11.13
C ASN A 293 7.89 1.91 10.91
N GLU A 294 8.61 2.71 11.66
CA GLU A 294 8.54 4.18 11.57
C GLU A 294 9.09 4.70 10.24
N GLU A 295 10.06 4.03 9.66
CA GLU A 295 10.65 4.41 8.37
C GLU A 295 9.66 4.23 7.23
N ILE A 296 8.93 3.11 7.18
CA ILE A 296 7.86 2.90 6.19
C ILE A 296 6.75 3.94 6.35
N LYS A 297 6.35 4.25 7.58
CA LYS A 297 5.33 5.28 7.82
C LYS A 297 5.76 6.65 7.28
N ARG A 298 6.99 7.06 7.57
CA ARG A 298 7.56 8.32 7.06
C ARG A 298 7.63 8.33 5.53
N ALA A 299 8.02 7.21 4.92
CA ALA A 299 8.06 7.06 3.47
C ALA A 299 6.66 7.23 2.84
N ILE A 300 5.63 6.61 3.41
CA ILE A 300 4.24 6.76 2.96
C ILE A 300 3.77 8.21 3.10
N ILE A 301 4.08 8.88 4.22
CA ILE A 301 3.77 10.30 4.42
C ILE A 301 4.46 11.16 3.36
N SER A 302 5.72 10.88 3.02
CA SER A 302 6.44 11.60 1.97
C SER A 302 5.79 11.42 0.59
N ILE A 303 5.28 10.22 0.29
CA ILE A 303 4.51 9.96 -0.94
C ILE A 303 3.19 10.74 -0.91
N LYS A 304 2.45 10.72 0.21
CA LYS A 304 1.23 11.52 0.38
C LYS A 304 1.48 13.01 0.12
N GLU A 305 2.55 13.56 0.68
CA GLU A 305 2.92 14.98 0.47
C GLU A 305 3.21 15.29 -1.00
N ALA A 306 3.81 14.35 -1.75
CA ALA A 306 3.98 14.52 -3.19
C ALA A 306 2.64 14.46 -3.94
N LEU A 307 1.74 13.58 -3.54
CA LEU A 307 0.40 13.48 -4.13
C LEU A 307 -0.45 14.73 -3.87
N LEU A 308 -0.24 15.43 -2.75
CA LEU A 308 -0.92 16.71 -2.48
C LEU A 308 -0.55 17.83 -3.46
N GLU A 309 0.56 17.70 -4.18
CA GLU A 309 0.98 18.67 -5.20
C GLU A 309 0.51 18.31 -6.62
N LEU A 310 -0.11 17.14 -6.82
CA LEU A 310 -0.60 16.74 -8.14
C LEU A 310 -1.71 17.69 -8.63
N PRO A 311 -1.77 17.99 -9.93
CA PRO A 311 -2.92 18.69 -10.53
C PRO A 311 -4.18 17.82 -10.43
N ASN A 312 -5.37 18.45 -10.43
CA ASN A 312 -6.64 17.74 -10.28
C ASN A 312 -7.00 16.87 -11.50
N ASP A 313 -6.74 17.35 -12.71
CA ASP A 313 -7.33 16.79 -13.93
C ASP A 313 -6.31 16.41 -15.00
N ALA A 314 -5.02 16.43 -14.67
CA ALA A 314 -3.96 16.11 -15.61
C ALA A 314 -3.02 15.04 -15.07
N PRO A 315 -2.52 14.12 -15.92
CA PRO A 315 -1.58 13.11 -15.49
C PRO A 315 -0.22 13.69 -15.16
N VAL A 316 0.46 13.06 -14.22
CA VAL A 316 1.83 13.37 -13.81
C VAL A 316 2.69 12.11 -13.97
N SER A 317 3.89 12.30 -14.53
CA SER A 317 4.85 11.20 -14.68
C SER A 317 5.29 10.66 -13.31
N VAL A 318 5.35 9.34 -13.17
CA VAL A 318 5.85 8.68 -11.95
C VAL A 318 7.32 9.02 -11.70
N ASP A 319 8.13 9.17 -12.77
CA ASP A 319 9.51 9.62 -12.65
C ASP A 319 9.60 11.03 -12.02
N ASN A 320 8.73 11.96 -12.43
CA ASN A 320 8.66 13.29 -11.82
C ASN A 320 8.24 13.23 -10.34
N ILE A 321 7.29 12.37 -9.95
CA ILE A 321 6.89 12.17 -8.55
C ILE A 321 8.08 11.65 -7.72
N ILE A 322 8.79 10.65 -8.24
CA ILE A 322 9.97 10.07 -7.58
C ILE A 322 11.06 11.15 -7.41
N LYS A 323 11.38 11.88 -8.49
CA LYS A 323 12.36 12.96 -8.46
C LYS A 323 11.95 14.08 -7.50
N TYR A 324 10.69 14.50 -7.52
CA TYR A 324 10.16 15.48 -6.57
C TYR A 324 10.41 15.09 -5.12
N ILE A 325 10.10 13.83 -4.75
CA ILE A 325 10.33 13.32 -3.39
C ILE A 325 11.83 13.36 -3.04
N LEU A 326 12.68 12.87 -3.94
CA LEU A 326 14.12 12.75 -3.70
C LEU A 326 14.83 14.12 -3.71
N TYR A 327 14.44 15.02 -4.60
CA TYR A 327 15.08 16.34 -4.73
C TYR A 327 14.75 17.28 -3.58
N ARG A 328 13.61 17.06 -2.93
CA ARG A 328 13.20 17.80 -1.73
C ARG A 328 13.68 17.18 -0.42
N ASP A 329 14.58 16.20 -0.51
CA ASP A 329 15.10 15.47 0.65
C ASP A 329 14.01 14.95 1.58
N LYS A 330 12.85 14.53 0.99
CA LYS A 330 11.81 13.86 1.77
C LYS A 330 12.35 12.52 2.25
N PHE A 331 11.99 12.20 3.49
CA PHE A 331 12.44 10.93 4.07
C PHE A 331 11.78 9.76 3.34
N ILE A 332 12.58 8.90 2.74
CA ILE A 332 12.15 7.74 1.95
C ILE A 332 13.05 6.51 2.22
N GLU A 333 13.78 6.49 3.32
CA GLU A 333 14.53 5.31 3.73
C GLU A 333 13.55 4.30 4.31
N ILE A 334 13.28 3.20 3.59
CA ILE A 334 12.35 2.14 3.97
C ILE A 334 13.05 1.12 4.88
N LEU A 335 14.34 0.96 4.66
CA LEU A 335 15.25 0.10 5.39
C LEU A 335 16.51 0.89 5.68
N ASP A 336 17.13 0.65 6.83
CA ASP A 336 18.41 1.27 7.13
C ASP A 336 19.44 0.95 6.04
N ILE A 337 20.07 1.99 5.50
CA ILE A 337 20.94 1.87 4.34
C ILE A 337 22.20 1.05 4.63
N LYS A 338 22.72 1.09 5.87
CA LYS A 338 23.89 0.28 6.27
C LYS A 338 23.51 -1.19 6.31
N ASP A 339 22.37 -1.52 6.92
CA ASP A 339 21.85 -2.89 6.96
C ASP A 339 21.59 -3.44 5.55
N VAL A 340 21.09 -2.59 4.64
CA VAL A 340 20.85 -2.97 3.25
C VAL A 340 22.17 -3.31 2.56
N TYR A 341 23.20 -2.50 2.72
CA TYR A 341 24.50 -2.74 2.09
C TYR A 341 25.16 -4.03 2.58
N GLU A 342 24.95 -4.40 3.82
CA GLU A 342 25.52 -5.61 4.40
C GLU A 342 24.74 -6.88 4.07
N ASN A 343 23.41 -6.80 4.12
CA ASN A 343 22.55 -7.98 4.21
C ASN A 343 21.64 -8.22 3.00
N ILE A 344 21.30 -7.16 2.22
CA ILE A 344 20.32 -7.28 1.13
C ILE A 344 21.00 -7.56 -0.22
N TYR A 345 20.39 -8.46 -0.96
CA TYR A 345 20.82 -8.82 -2.32
C TYR A 345 19.62 -9.22 -3.19
N ILE A 346 19.84 -9.27 -4.49
CA ILE A 346 18.91 -9.75 -5.51
C ILE A 346 19.52 -10.99 -6.16
N ASN A 347 18.70 -12.02 -6.39
CA ASN A 347 19.14 -13.19 -7.16
C ASN A 347 18.95 -12.91 -8.64
N GLU A 348 20.00 -13.01 -9.42
CA GLU A 348 19.97 -12.96 -10.88
C GLU A 348 19.49 -14.31 -11.48
N ALA A 349 19.19 -14.33 -12.77
CA ALA A 349 18.71 -15.53 -13.46
C ALA A 349 19.71 -16.69 -13.45
N ASN A 350 21.00 -16.39 -13.41
CA ASN A 350 22.12 -17.34 -13.31
C ASN A 350 22.45 -17.76 -11.87
N TYR A 351 21.58 -17.42 -10.89
CA TYR A 351 21.78 -17.64 -9.45
C TYR A 351 22.90 -16.81 -8.81
N GLU A 352 23.50 -15.87 -9.51
CA GLU A 352 24.40 -14.90 -8.90
C GLU A 352 23.66 -13.97 -7.94
N ARG A 353 24.38 -13.50 -6.91
CA ARG A 353 23.85 -12.59 -5.90
C ARG A 353 24.39 -11.19 -6.14
N THR A 354 23.53 -10.30 -6.58
CA THR A 354 23.87 -8.89 -6.70
C THR A 354 23.58 -8.16 -5.40
N LYS A 355 24.62 -7.74 -4.68
CA LYS A 355 24.51 -6.94 -3.47
C LYS A 355 24.10 -5.50 -3.80
N ILE A 356 23.32 -4.93 -2.89
CA ILE A 356 22.97 -3.50 -2.90
C ILE A 356 24.04 -2.78 -2.07
N HIS A 357 25.05 -2.23 -2.70
CA HIS A 357 26.22 -1.62 -2.03
C HIS A 357 26.41 -0.13 -2.39
N SER A 358 25.41 0.47 -3.03
CA SER A 358 25.45 1.91 -3.37
C SER A 358 24.06 2.52 -3.26
N TYR A 359 24.01 3.81 -3.01
CA TYR A 359 22.75 4.55 -2.95
C TYR A 359 21.93 4.43 -4.26
N PHE A 360 22.58 4.32 -5.41
CA PHE A 360 21.89 4.11 -6.70
C PHE A 360 21.16 2.79 -6.77
N LYS A 361 21.84 1.72 -6.35
CA LYS A 361 21.19 0.41 -6.26
C LYS A 361 20.09 0.41 -5.23
N TYR A 362 20.29 1.11 -4.11
CA TYR A 362 19.26 1.29 -3.09
C TYR A 362 18.06 2.05 -3.66
N LYS A 363 18.28 3.17 -4.34
CA LYS A 363 17.22 3.93 -5.03
C LYS A 363 16.48 3.06 -6.03
N ALA A 364 17.19 2.45 -6.97
CA ALA A 364 16.60 1.69 -8.07
C ALA A 364 15.90 0.39 -7.61
N TYR A 365 16.42 -0.27 -6.58
CA TYR A 365 15.94 -1.59 -6.15
C TYR A 365 15.01 -1.55 -4.94
N VAL A 366 14.97 -0.47 -4.20
CA VAL A 366 14.18 -0.36 -2.97
C VAL A 366 13.21 0.83 -3.04
N ILE A 367 13.72 2.05 -3.25
CA ILE A 367 12.88 3.26 -3.18
C ILE A 367 11.88 3.33 -4.33
N GLU A 368 12.36 3.25 -5.57
CA GLU A 368 11.48 3.41 -6.76
C GLU A 368 10.38 2.34 -6.83
N PRO A 369 10.68 1.04 -6.65
CA PRO A 369 9.64 0.02 -6.63
C PRO A 369 8.67 0.17 -5.46
N PHE A 370 9.13 0.66 -4.30
CA PHE A 370 8.25 0.93 -3.17
C PHE A 370 7.26 2.05 -3.50
N ILE A 371 7.73 3.19 -4.03
CA ILE A 371 6.84 4.28 -4.44
C ILE A 371 5.81 3.79 -5.45
N LYS A 372 6.26 3.07 -6.49
CA LYS A 372 5.36 2.49 -7.51
C LYS A 372 4.33 1.55 -6.89
N SER A 373 4.73 0.71 -5.93
CA SER A 373 3.79 -0.20 -5.25
C SER A 373 2.69 0.53 -4.49
N ILE A 374 3.00 1.63 -3.81
CA ILE A 374 2.01 2.47 -3.12
C ILE A 374 1.06 3.13 -4.13
N LEU A 375 1.57 3.61 -5.26
CA LEU A 375 0.73 4.19 -6.32
C LEU A 375 -0.21 3.13 -6.93
N PHE A 376 0.24 1.88 -7.11
CA PHE A 376 -0.62 0.77 -7.52
C PHE A 376 -1.68 0.41 -6.48
N ILE A 377 -1.36 0.47 -5.17
CA ILE A 377 -2.36 0.31 -4.10
C ILE A 377 -3.45 1.37 -4.25
N LEU A 378 -3.06 2.62 -4.41
CA LEU A 378 -4.02 3.72 -4.56
C LEU A 378 -4.84 3.60 -5.84
N SER A 379 -4.25 3.11 -6.93
CA SER A 379 -5.00 2.82 -8.16
C SER A 379 -5.99 1.67 -7.97
N ALA A 380 -5.56 0.57 -7.38
CA ALA A 380 -6.43 -0.56 -7.10
C ALA A 380 -7.62 -0.18 -6.20
N LEU A 381 -7.42 0.81 -5.30
CA LEU A 381 -8.46 1.40 -4.45
C LEU A 381 -9.29 2.49 -5.16
N GLY A 382 -9.11 2.70 -6.45
CA GLY A 382 -9.84 3.70 -7.22
C GLY A 382 -9.47 5.16 -6.95
N VAL A 383 -8.39 5.42 -6.19
CA VAL A 383 -7.92 6.79 -5.86
C VAL A 383 -7.20 7.44 -7.02
N LEU A 384 -6.40 6.65 -7.74
CA LEU A 384 -5.62 7.09 -8.87
C LEU A 384 -6.00 6.30 -10.12
N GLU A 385 -6.20 7.00 -11.20
CA GLU A 385 -6.12 6.44 -12.54
C GLU A 385 -4.66 6.30 -12.92
N ILE A 386 -4.28 5.18 -13.53
CA ILE A 386 -2.90 4.90 -13.94
C ILE A 386 -2.75 4.71 -15.43
N TYR A 387 -1.59 5.13 -15.91
CA TYR A 387 -1.10 4.91 -17.26
C TYR A 387 0.14 4.03 -17.16
N TYR A 388 0.13 2.87 -17.79
CA TYR A 388 1.15 1.85 -17.58
C TYR A 388 1.42 1.04 -18.85
N ASP A 389 2.48 0.26 -18.81
CA ASP A 389 2.90 -0.67 -19.84
C ASP A 389 3.26 -2.02 -19.18
N LEU A 390 3.60 -3.00 -19.96
CA LEU A 390 4.20 -4.22 -19.40
C LEU A 390 5.47 -3.86 -18.63
N PRO A 391 5.72 -4.49 -17.47
CA PRO A 391 6.97 -4.30 -16.77
C PRO A 391 8.12 -4.63 -17.70
N SER A 392 8.95 -3.65 -18.02
CA SER A 392 10.00 -3.79 -19.01
C SER A 392 11.38 -3.93 -18.38
N GLU A 393 12.29 -4.50 -19.16
CA GLU A 393 13.63 -4.94 -18.85
C GLU A 393 14.61 -3.84 -18.42
N ASN A 394 14.21 -2.57 -18.30
CA ASN A 394 15.14 -1.45 -18.14
C ASN A 394 16.09 -1.57 -16.95
N ASN A 395 15.79 -2.41 -15.97
CA ASN A 395 16.66 -2.62 -14.80
C ASN A 395 17.02 -4.09 -14.54
N ALA A 396 16.68 -5.03 -15.44
CA ALA A 396 16.66 -6.44 -15.06
C ALA A 396 17.11 -7.41 -16.17
N LEU A 397 18.13 -7.05 -16.94
CA LEU A 397 18.72 -7.90 -17.99
C LEU A 397 19.06 -9.34 -17.52
N TYR A 398 19.08 -9.57 -16.23
CA TYR A 398 19.51 -10.82 -15.60
C TYR A 398 18.44 -11.47 -14.72
N LEU A 399 17.23 -10.92 -14.62
CA LEU A 399 16.18 -11.50 -13.80
C LEU A 399 15.32 -12.48 -14.61
N LYS A 400 14.88 -13.56 -13.96
CA LYS A 400 14.14 -14.67 -14.58
C LYS A 400 12.91 -14.22 -15.37
N HIS A 401 12.26 -13.14 -14.97
CA HIS A 401 11.02 -12.63 -15.56
C HIS A 401 11.23 -11.41 -16.47
N GLY A 402 12.47 -10.97 -16.69
CA GLY A 402 12.78 -9.78 -17.51
C GLY A 402 12.45 -8.44 -16.84
N TYR A 403 11.97 -8.41 -15.59
CA TYR A 403 11.71 -7.22 -14.81
C TYR A 403 12.07 -7.41 -13.33
N LEU A 404 12.34 -6.32 -12.63
CA LEU A 404 12.66 -6.35 -11.19
C LEU A 404 11.39 -6.45 -10.35
N SER A 405 10.47 -5.53 -10.55
CA SER A 405 9.21 -5.44 -9.82
C SER A 405 8.01 -5.55 -10.76
N LYS A 406 6.96 -6.22 -10.31
CA LYS A 406 5.67 -6.27 -11.03
C LYS A 406 5.07 -4.88 -11.30
N PHE A 407 5.53 -3.86 -10.57
CA PHE A 407 5.07 -2.47 -10.67
C PHE A 407 5.90 -1.59 -11.62
N ASP A 408 6.94 -2.13 -12.26
CA ASP A 408 7.88 -1.36 -13.10
C ASP A 408 7.23 -0.75 -14.34
N GLY A 409 6.09 -1.30 -14.78
CA GLY A 409 5.33 -0.77 -15.91
C GLY A 409 4.66 0.59 -15.70
N LEU A 410 4.56 1.09 -14.46
CA LEU A 410 3.86 2.33 -14.15
C LEU A 410 4.59 3.56 -14.72
N LYS A 411 3.88 4.37 -15.50
CA LYS A 411 4.43 5.55 -16.20
C LYS A 411 3.88 6.88 -15.70
N ALA A 412 2.55 6.98 -15.50
CA ALA A 412 1.92 8.20 -15.02
C ALA A 412 0.69 7.89 -14.17
N VAL A 413 0.28 8.86 -13.36
CA VAL A 413 -0.91 8.79 -12.50
C VAL A 413 -1.71 10.09 -12.59
N LYS A 414 -3.03 9.98 -12.35
CA LYS A 414 -3.97 11.10 -12.32
C LYS A 414 -4.99 10.85 -11.22
N PHE A 415 -5.51 11.88 -10.55
CA PHE A 415 -6.60 11.70 -9.61
C PHE A 415 -7.89 11.29 -10.31
N THR A 416 -8.60 10.33 -9.71
CA THR A 416 -10.01 10.05 -9.96
C THR A 416 -10.89 11.04 -9.17
N ASN A 417 -12.21 11.01 -9.34
CA ASN A 417 -13.11 11.80 -8.49
C ASN A 417 -13.09 11.30 -7.03
N LEU A 418 -13.00 9.99 -6.83
CA LEU A 418 -12.80 9.41 -5.50
C LEU A 418 -11.48 9.89 -4.89
N GLY A 419 -10.42 9.95 -5.68
CA GLY A 419 -9.12 10.47 -5.24
C GLY A 419 -9.20 11.93 -4.80
N LYS A 420 -9.86 12.79 -5.57
CA LYS A 420 -10.09 14.20 -5.21
C LYS A 420 -10.86 14.32 -3.89
N TYR A 421 -11.88 13.48 -3.69
CA TYR A 421 -12.64 13.44 -2.44
C TYR A 421 -11.79 12.97 -1.25
N ILE A 422 -10.97 11.94 -1.42
CA ILE A 422 -10.11 11.42 -0.35
C ILE A 422 -9.03 12.43 0.06
N PHE A 423 -8.49 13.18 -0.91
CA PHE A 423 -7.49 14.22 -0.67
C PHE A 423 -8.09 15.60 -0.35
N ASP A 424 -9.38 15.67 0.03
CA ASP A 424 -10.11 16.89 0.41
C ASP A 424 -10.09 18.02 -0.65
N ARG A 425 -10.01 17.62 -1.94
CA ARG A 425 -10.06 18.56 -3.08
C ARG A 425 -11.48 18.82 -3.58
N GLN A 426 -12.43 18.05 -3.10
CA GLN A 426 -13.87 18.24 -3.26
C GLN A 426 -14.59 17.85 -1.98
N GLU A 427 -15.66 18.59 -1.60
CA GLU A 427 -16.39 18.38 -0.35
C GLU A 427 -17.28 17.14 -0.38
N LYS A 428 -17.87 16.85 -1.53
CA LYS A 428 -18.79 15.73 -1.73
C LYS A 428 -18.27 14.81 -2.81
N TYR A 429 -18.59 13.55 -2.66
CA TYR A 429 -18.36 12.55 -3.68
C TYR A 429 -19.70 12.24 -4.37
N ASP A 430 -19.83 12.70 -5.61
CA ASP A 430 -20.95 12.40 -6.47
C ASP A 430 -20.53 11.34 -7.48
N PHE A 431 -20.92 10.10 -7.23
CA PHE A 431 -20.73 9.01 -8.15
C PHE A 431 -21.82 9.07 -9.23
N LYS A 432 -21.43 9.21 -10.48
CA LYS A 432 -22.31 8.98 -11.61
C LYS A 432 -22.32 7.49 -11.87
N GLU A 433 -23.43 6.84 -11.55
CA GLU A 433 -23.68 5.47 -12.02
C GLU A 433 -23.63 5.47 -13.55
N GLU A 434 -22.76 4.65 -14.13
CA GLU A 434 -22.89 4.30 -15.55
C GLU A 434 -24.27 3.65 -15.74
N GLU A 435 -24.91 3.82 -16.91
CA GLU A 435 -26.24 3.26 -17.18
C GLU A 435 -26.24 1.77 -16.86
N GLU A 436 -26.80 1.45 -15.69
CA GLU A 436 -26.90 0.08 -15.24
C GLU A 436 -27.91 -0.70 -16.10
N GLY A 437 -27.55 -1.93 -16.44
CA GLY A 437 -28.48 -2.87 -17.06
C GLY A 437 -29.81 -2.94 -16.30
N GLU A 438 -30.92 -3.01 -17.02
CA GLU A 438 -32.27 -3.03 -16.47
C GLU A 438 -32.57 -4.40 -15.84
N ALA A 439 -33.21 -4.39 -14.67
CA ALA A 439 -33.70 -5.62 -14.03
C ALA A 439 -35.20 -5.75 -14.21
N ILE A 440 -35.65 -6.86 -14.75
CA ILE A 440 -37.06 -7.17 -14.98
C ILE A 440 -37.53 -8.25 -14.01
N LEU A 441 -38.60 -7.96 -13.28
CA LEU A 441 -39.30 -8.95 -12.44
C LEU A 441 -40.32 -9.69 -13.28
N GLU A 442 -40.20 -11.02 -13.41
CA GLU A 442 -41.22 -11.82 -14.11
C GLU A 442 -42.57 -11.78 -13.37
N ASP A 443 -43.68 -11.73 -14.11
CA ASP A 443 -45.02 -11.53 -13.53
C ASP A 443 -45.64 -12.82 -12.99
N ASP A 444 -45.20 -13.98 -13.49
CA ASP A 444 -45.74 -15.29 -13.17
C ASP A 444 -44.80 -16.14 -12.28
N ARG A 445 -43.57 -15.70 -12.10
CA ARG A 445 -42.53 -16.43 -11.34
C ARG A 445 -41.65 -15.50 -10.56
N LEU A 446 -41.12 -15.98 -9.44
CA LEU A 446 -40.14 -15.25 -8.65
C LEU A 446 -38.76 -15.35 -9.29
N ILE A 447 -38.65 -14.82 -10.51
CA ILE A 447 -37.42 -14.75 -11.30
C ILE A 447 -37.13 -13.30 -11.63
N VAL A 448 -35.88 -12.93 -11.48
CA VAL A 448 -35.34 -11.64 -11.92
C VAL A 448 -34.45 -11.88 -13.13
N THR A 449 -34.71 -11.17 -14.21
CA THR A 449 -33.91 -11.19 -15.44
C THR A 449 -33.17 -9.86 -15.58
N ILE A 450 -31.86 -9.89 -15.79
CA ILE A 450 -31.05 -8.70 -16.04
C ILE A 450 -30.87 -8.52 -17.55
N LEU A 451 -31.18 -7.35 -18.06
CA LEU A 451 -30.93 -6.92 -19.43
C LEU A 451 -29.71 -6.01 -19.46
N GLY A 452 -28.68 -6.37 -20.23
CA GLY A 452 -27.41 -5.64 -20.27
C GLY A 452 -26.42 -6.07 -19.18
N GLU A 453 -25.32 -5.35 -19.06
CA GLU A 453 -24.30 -5.62 -18.04
C GLU A 453 -24.61 -4.84 -16.74
N SER A 454 -24.83 -5.54 -15.65
CA SER A 454 -24.98 -4.98 -14.32
C SER A 454 -24.38 -5.90 -13.27
N PRO A 455 -23.06 -5.86 -13.08
CA PRO A 455 -22.36 -6.71 -12.12
C PRO A 455 -22.90 -6.56 -10.69
N VAL A 456 -23.29 -5.35 -10.30
CA VAL A 456 -23.84 -5.06 -8.97
C VAL A 456 -25.17 -5.76 -8.74
N LYS A 457 -26.09 -5.70 -9.71
CA LYS A 457 -27.38 -6.38 -9.63
C LYS A 457 -27.20 -7.89 -9.64
N VAL A 458 -26.30 -8.41 -10.46
CA VAL A 458 -25.94 -9.84 -10.52
C VAL A 458 -25.46 -10.33 -9.17
N LEU A 459 -24.48 -9.65 -8.56
CA LEU A 459 -23.92 -10.02 -7.26
C LEU A 459 -24.97 -9.97 -6.14
N PHE A 460 -25.79 -8.93 -6.14
CA PHE A 460 -26.88 -8.82 -5.19
C PHE A 460 -27.86 -9.99 -5.33
N LEU A 461 -28.27 -10.31 -6.56
CA LEU A 461 -29.18 -11.43 -6.84
C LEU A 461 -28.58 -12.79 -6.51
N GLU A 462 -27.28 -13.00 -6.71
CA GLU A 462 -26.57 -14.21 -6.27
C GLU A 462 -26.55 -14.36 -4.74
N SER A 463 -26.56 -13.23 -4.01
CA SER A 463 -26.60 -13.26 -2.52
C SER A 463 -27.96 -13.64 -1.96
N ILE A 464 -29.05 -13.45 -2.72
CA ILE A 464 -30.43 -13.64 -2.29
C ILE A 464 -31.22 -14.68 -3.10
N GLY A 465 -30.67 -15.18 -4.18
CA GLY A 465 -31.32 -16.08 -5.12
C GLY A 465 -30.42 -17.20 -5.62
N ILE A 466 -30.95 -17.99 -6.51
CA ILE A 466 -30.29 -19.09 -7.20
C ILE A 466 -30.18 -18.74 -8.68
N ARG A 467 -28.95 -18.67 -9.19
CA ARG A 467 -28.70 -18.42 -10.61
C ARG A 467 -29.16 -19.60 -11.46
N ILE A 468 -30.07 -19.39 -12.39
CA ILE A 468 -30.63 -20.42 -13.26
C ILE A 468 -30.17 -20.28 -14.72
N ALA A 469 -29.72 -19.07 -15.12
CA ALA A 469 -29.06 -18.77 -16.38
C ALA A 469 -28.11 -17.60 -16.21
N ASP A 470 -27.34 -17.23 -17.21
CA ASP A 470 -26.31 -16.16 -17.11
C ASP A 470 -26.88 -14.83 -16.63
N ASN A 471 -28.11 -14.53 -16.99
CA ASN A 471 -28.80 -13.28 -16.63
C ASN A 471 -30.11 -13.50 -15.85
N LYS A 472 -30.41 -14.74 -15.38
CA LYS A 472 -31.66 -15.07 -14.66
C LYS A 472 -31.43 -15.65 -13.30
N PHE A 473 -32.17 -15.13 -12.31
CA PHE A 473 -32.06 -15.49 -10.89
C PHE A 473 -33.41 -15.85 -10.32
N LYS A 474 -33.55 -17.08 -9.81
CA LYS A 474 -34.75 -17.53 -9.10
C LYS A 474 -34.65 -17.18 -7.63
N ILE A 475 -35.65 -16.47 -7.10
CA ILE A 475 -35.73 -16.13 -5.68
C ILE A 475 -36.69 -17.10 -4.99
N THR A 476 -36.25 -17.66 -3.87
CA THR A 476 -37.06 -18.52 -3.00
C THR A 476 -37.07 -17.96 -1.58
N GLN A 477 -38.05 -18.37 -0.76
CA GLN A 477 -38.06 -17.95 0.66
C GLN A 477 -36.77 -18.31 1.37
N GLU A 478 -36.25 -19.52 1.15
CA GLU A 478 -35.02 -20.01 1.73
C GLU A 478 -33.80 -19.16 1.28
N SER A 479 -33.65 -18.92 -0.03
CA SER A 479 -32.52 -18.13 -0.55
C SER A 479 -32.56 -16.69 -0.09
N PHE A 480 -33.75 -16.08 -0.03
CA PHE A 480 -33.92 -14.71 0.41
C PHE A 480 -33.65 -14.52 1.91
N LEU A 481 -34.09 -15.49 2.75
CA LEU A 481 -33.87 -15.47 4.20
C LEU A 481 -32.45 -15.86 4.63
N LYS A 482 -31.61 -16.30 3.70
CA LYS A 482 -30.21 -16.61 3.99
C LYS A 482 -29.51 -15.40 4.61
N LYS A 483 -28.90 -15.57 5.79
CA LYS A 483 -28.28 -14.49 6.60
C LYS A 483 -29.25 -13.46 7.20
N VAL A 484 -30.57 -13.67 7.17
CA VAL A 484 -31.53 -12.84 7.90
C VAL A 484 -31.70 -13.40 9.30
N SER A 485 -31.45 -12.58 10.33
CA SER A 485 -31.52 -13.00 11.74
C SER A 485 -32.53 -12.21 12.57
N SER A 486 -33.07 -11.12 12.01
CA SER A 486 -34.01 -10.25 12.72
C SER A 486 -35.02 -9.61 11.76
N LYS A 487 -36.10 -9.06 12.33
CA LYS A 487 -37.12 -8.30 11.57
C LYS A 487 -36.51 -7.08 10.89
N THR A 488 -35.62 -6.39 11.58
CA THR A 488 -34.91 -5.23 11.05
C THR A 488 -34.07 -5.61 9.84
N SER A 489 -33.31 -6.70 9.93
CA SER A 489 -32.46 -7.18 8.82
C SER A 489 -33.28 -7.64 7.61
N LEU A 490 -34.53 -8.15 7.82
CA LEU A 490 -35.43 -8.48 6.72
C LEU A 490 -35.94 -7.22 6.02
N PHE A 491 -36.36 -6.21 6.78
CA PHE A 491 -36.79 -4.93 6.19
C PHE A 491 -35.68 -4.25 5.40
N GLU A 492 -34.47 -4.21 5.95
CA GLU A 492 -33.30 -3.66 5.26
C GLU A 492 -33.02 -4.38 3.94
N LYS A 493 -33.14 -5.70 3.94
CA LYS A 493 -32.91 -6.52 2.74
C LYS A 493 -34.00 -6.31 1.67
N ILE A 494 -35.25 -6.13 2.08
CA ILE A 494 -36.35 -5.79 1.17
C ILE A 494 -36.16 -4.38 0.60
N ASP A 495 -35.72 -3.42 1.41
CA ASP A 495 -35.45 -2.06 0.98
C ASP A 495 -34.25 -2.00 0.03
N GLU A 496 -33.23 -2.80 0.30
CA GLU A 496 -32.09 -2.96 -0.62
C GLU A 496 -32.52 -3.58 -1.96
N PHE A 497 -33.42 -4.56 -1.93
CA PHE A 497 -33.99 -5.15 -3.17
C PHE A 497 -34.76 -4.09 -3.97
N LYS A 498 -35.57 -3.24 -3.30
CA LYS A 498 -36.27 -2.12 -3.96
C LYS A 498 -35.30 -1.15 -4.62
N LYS A 499 -34.26 -0.77 -3.91
CA LYS A 499 -33.29 0.22 -4.40
C LYS A 499 -32.45 -0.31 -5.56
N LYS A 500 -32.03 -1.58 -5.51
CA LYS A 500 -31.10 -2.14 -6.50
C LYS A 500 -31.77 -2.78 -7.69
N ILE A 501 -32.96 -3.36 -7.51
CA ILE A 501 -33.62 -4.16 -8.56
C ILE A 501 -34.76 -3.37 -9.20
N GLN A 502 -35.81 -3.08 -8.41
CA GLN A 502 -36.96 -2.33 -8.91
C GLN A 502 -37.73 -1.71 -7.75
N PRO A 503 -38.05 -0.39 -7.79
CA PRO A 503 -38.72 0.29 -6.70
C PRO A 503 -40.18 -0.13 -6.54
N GLU A 504 -40.86 -0.51 -7.61
CA GLU A 504 -42.24 -0.95 -7.59
C GLU A 504 -42.36 -2.44 -7.90
N PHE A 505 -43.13 -3.16 -7.09
CA PHE A 505 -43.35 -4.58 -7.21
C PHE A 505 -44.69 -4.87 -7.89
N ASN A 506 -44.72 -5.91 -8.75
CA ASN A 506 -45.97 -6.51 -9.18
C ASN A 506 -46.61 -7.32 -8.03
N ASP A 507 -47.86 -7.76 -8.21
CA ASP A 507 -48.65 -8.39 -7.15
C ASP A 507 -48.04 -9.69 -6.62
N LEU A 508 -47.34 -10.45 -7.47
CA LEU A 508 -46.65 -11.67 -7.06
C LEU A 508 -45.53 -11.38 -6.05
N TRP A 509 -44.67 -10.40 -6.36
CA TRP A 509 -43.57 -10.01 -5.51
C TRP A 509 -44.02 -9.34 -4.21
N LYS A 510 -45.14 -8.53 -4.26
CA LYS A 510 -45.75 -7.98 -3.05
C LYS A 510 -46.21 -9.08 -2.10
N LYS A 511 -46.97 -10.07 -2.61
CA LYS A 511 -47.40 -11.24 -1.83
C LYS A 511 -46.24 -12.01 -1.25
N PHE A 512 -45.16 -12.22 -2.03
CA PHE A 512 -43.98 -12.91 -1.54
C PHE A 512 -43.36 -12.24 -0.32
N PHE A 513 -43.16 -10.92 -0.35
CA PHE A 513 -42.57 -10.19 0.76
C PHE A 513 -43.54 -10.07 1.95
N GLU A 514 -44.82 -9.90 1.71
CA GLU A 514 -45.87 -9.90 2.76
C GLU A 514 -45.90 -11.26 3.51
N GLU A 515 -45.82 -12.37 2.80
CA GLU A 515 -45.73 -13.71 3.40
C GLU A 515 -44.47 -13.90 4.25
N LEU A 516 -43.35 -13.43 3.81
CA LEU A 516 -42.10 -13.48 4.58
C LEU A 516 -42.24 -12.70 5.89
N LEU A 517 -42.77 -11.49 5.82
CA LEU A 517 -43.01 -10.63 6.99
C LEU A 517 -44.01 -11.25 7.95
N LYS A 518 -45.10 -11.85 7.44
CA LYS A 518 -46.14 -12.50 8.26
C LYS A 518 -45.64 -13.74 9.00
N LYS A 519 -44.73 -14.51 8.37
CA LYS A 519 -44.20 -15.76 8.95
C LYS A 519 -43.07 -15.52 9.95
N MET A 520 -42.49 -14.35 10.00
CA MET A 520 -41.27 -14.08 10.75
C MET A 520 -41.45 -14.17 12.26
N ASP A 521 -42.61 -13.73 12.77
CA ASP A 521 -42.92 -13.74 14.21
C ASP A 521 -43.60 -15.08 14.66
N SER A 522 -43.66 -16.08 13.78
CA SER A 522 -44.35 -17.34 14.05
C SER A 522 -43.64 -18.22 15.08
N VAL A 523 -42.36 -18.01 15.32
CA VAL A 523 -41.57 -18.69 16.34
C VAL A 523 -40.83 -17.64 17.16
N GLN A 524 -41.07 -17.65 18.46
CA GLN A 524 -40.44 -16.72 19.38
C GLN A 524 -39.63 -17.48 20.42
N LEU A 525 -38.43 -17.00 20.70
CA LEU A 525 -37.65 -17.42 21.85
C LEU A 525 -38.32 -16.92 23.13
N VAL A 526 -38.58 -17.83 24.06
CA VAL A 526 -39.08 -17.48 25.39
C VAL A 526 -37.92 -17.65 26.38
N PRO A 527 -37.08 -16.63 26.58
CA PRO A 527 -35.88 -16.74 27.42
C PRO A 527 -36.17 -16.94 28.91
N GLU A 528 -37.42 -16.73 29.31
CA GLU A 528 -37.86 -16.85 30.69
C GLU A 528 -37.91 -18.32 31.19
N TYR A 529 -37.88 -19.28 30.28
CA TYR A 529 -37.96 -20.70 30.64
C TYR A 529 -36.59 -21.37 30.59
N ARG A 530 -36.29 -22.12 31.69
CA ARG A 530 -35.21 -23.09 31.70
C ARG A 530 -35.72 -24.46 31.30
N VAL A 531 -34.93 -25.19 30.54
CA VAL A 531 -35.17 -26.60 30.22
C VAL A 531 -34.33 -27.44 31.16
N LEU A 532 -35.00 -28.31 31.96
CA LEU A 532 -34.33 -29.26 32.84
C LEU A 532 -34.65 -30.68 32.36
N LYS A 533 -33.66 -31.58 32.39
CA LYS A 533 -33.80 -32.98 32.07
C LYS A 533 -33.88 -33.77 33.36
N LEU A 534 -34.91 -34.59 33.48
CA LEU A 534 -35.13 -35.47 34.64
C LEU A 534 -34.46 -36.80 34.39
N GLU A 535 -33.90 -37.38 35.45
CA GLU A 535 -33.54 -38.80 35.46
C GLU A 535 -34.78 -39.67 35.40
N GLN A 536 -34.66 -40.89 34.85
CA GLN A 536 -35.76 -41.83 34.72
C GLN A 536 -36.07 -42.57 36.08
N ASP A 537 -36.20 -41.74 37.12
CA ASP A 537 -36.59 -42.23 38.46
C ASP A 537 -38.09 -42.05 38.63
N LYS A 538 -38.79 -43.20 38.95
CA LYS A 538 -40.24 -43.21 39.13
C LYS A 538 -40.70 -42.29 40.26
N ASN A 539 -39.92 -42.22 41.36
CA ASN A 539 -40.24 -41.35 42.47
C ASN A 539 -40.11 -39.87 42.14
N LEU A 540 -39.02 -39.51 41.50
CA LEU A 540 -38.80 -38.14 41.03
C LEU A 540 -39.91 -37.69 40.06
N ILE A 541 -40.26 -38.54 39.09
CA ILE A 541 -41.34 -38.30 38.15
C ILE A 541 -42.68 -38.13 38.84
N ASN A 542 -42.97 -38.97 39.86
CA ASN A 542 -44.19 -38.84 40.65
C ASN A 542 -44.27 -37.56 41.46
N ILE A 543 -43.17 -37.09 42.05
CA ILE A 543 -43.13 -35.83 42.77
C ILE A 543 -43.43 -34.67 41.79
N ILE A 544 -42.75 -34.63 40.66
CA ILE A 544 -42.94 -33.59 39.64
C ILE A 544 -44.35 -33.60 39.02
N THR A 545 -44.96 -34.78 38.94
CA THR A 545 -46.30 -34.91 38.31
C THR A 545 -47.47 -34.76 39.26
N LYS A 546 -47.33 -35.06 40.55
CA LYS A 546 -48.41 -35.11 41.50
C LYS A 546 -48.40 -34.00 42.56
N ASP A 547 -47.24 -33.34 42.78
CA ASP A 547 -47.19 -32.24 43.75
C ASP A 547 -47.96 -31.05 43.23
N ARG A 548 -48.96 -30.61 43.91
CA ARG A 548 -49.83 -29.48 43.53
C ARG A 548 -49.09 -28.16 43.47
N ARG A 549 -47.98 -28.02 44.18
CA ARG A 549 -47.17 -26.80 44.19
C ARG A 549 -46.37 -26.64 42.87
N LEU A 550 -46.06 -27.77 42.21
CA LEU A 550 -45.29 -27.83 40.98
C LEU A 550 -46.19 -27.85 39.73
N SER A 551 -47.44 -28.30 39.84
CA SER A 551 -48.33 -28.49 38.69
C SER A 551 -48.58 -27.23 37.87
N ASN A 552 -48.54 -26.04 38.51
CA ASN A 552 -48.79 -24.73 37.85
C ASN A 552 -47.53 -24.00 37.38
N ILE A 553 -46.37 -24.46 37.78
CA ILE A 553 -45.10 -23.81 37.46
C ILE A 553 -44.22 -24.60 36.48
N ILE A 554 -44.58 -25.88 36.24
CA ILE A 554 -43.81 -26.78 35.34
C ILE A 554 -44.66 -27.12 34.12
N LEU A 555 -44.06 -26.91 32.94
CA LEU A 555 -44.57 -27.43 31.68
C LEU A 555 -43.81 -28.72 31.34
N LYS A 556 -44.53 -29.79 31.05
CA LYS A 556 -43.92 -31.07 30.68
C LYS A 556 -43.59 -31.08 29.20
N ALA A 557 -42.42 -31.54 28.87
CA ALA A 557 -41.96 -31.74 27.52
C ALA A 557 -41.57 -33.22 27.28
N GLU A 558 -41.36 -33.61 26.06
CA GLU A 558 -40.97 -34.97 25.68
C GLU A 558 -39.57 -35.36 26.22
N ASN A 559 -39.32 -36.67 26.27
CA ASN A 559 -38.02 -37.24 26.66
C ASN A 559 -37.54 -36.84 28.06
N PHE A 560 -38.46 -36.80 29.04
CA PHE A 560 -38.19 -36.45 30.44
C PHE A 560 -37.65 -35.04 30.63
N HIS A 561 -37.99 -34.09 29.73
CA HIS A 561 -37.67 -32.69 29.91
C HIS A 561 -38.86 -31.96 30.55
N ILE A 562 -38.54 -30.96 31.34
CA ILE A 562 -39.50 -30.00 31.90
C ILE A 562 -39.03 -28.57 31.58
N LEU A 563 -40.00 -27.68 31.36
CA LEU A 563 -39.74 -26.26 31.26
C LEU A 563 -40.29 -25.57 32.52
N ILE A 564 -39.48 -24.73 33.10
CA ILE A 564 -39.82 -23.95 34.29
C ILE A 564 -39.33 -22.52 34.12
N LYS A 565 -40.14 -21.57 34.58
CA LYS A 565 -39.70 -20.15 34.56
C LYS A 565 -38.55 -19.94 35.53
N GLU A 566 -37.60 -19.09 35.16
CA GLU A 566 -36.40 -18.78 35.96
C GLU A 566 -36.75 -18.43 37.41
N GLN A 567 -37.77 -17.60 37.61
CA GLN A 567 -38.29 -17.17 38.92
C GLN A 567 -38.82 -18.31 39.79
N ASP A 568 -39.19 -19.43 39.21
CA ASP A 568 -39.80 -20.58 39.94
C ASP A 568 -38.83 -21.72 40.16
N VAL A 569 -37.57 -21.61 39.66
CA VAL A 569 -36.54 -22.65 39.83
C VAL A 569 -36.22 -22.92 41.29
N GLU A 570 -36.19 -21.90 42.13
CA GLU A 570 -35.99 -22.06 43.58
C GLU A 570 -37.13 -22.82 44.25
N LYS A 571 -38.38 -22.62 43.83
CA LYS A 571 -39.55 -23.35 44.36
C LYS A 571 -39.43 -24.82 44.03
N LEU A 572 -39.03 -25.16 42.79
CA LEU A 572 -38.77 -26.55 42.41
C LEU A 572 -37.65 -27.15 43.25
N ALA A 573 -36.53 -26.42 43.39
CA ALA A 573 -35.39 -26.89 44.16
C ALA A 573 -35.77 -27.19 45.63
N ASN A 574 -36.60 -26.37 46.25
CA ASN A 574 -37.07 -26.57 47.64
C ASN A 574 -37.97 -27.79 47.77
N VAL A 575 -38.95 -28.00 46.87
CA VAL A 575 -39.81 -29.20 46.89
C VAL A 575 -38.99 -30.48 46.64
N LEU A 576 -38.00 -30.43 45.76
CA LEU A 576 -37.10 -31.57 45.52
C LEU A 576 -36.25 -31.88 46.74
N LYS A 577 -35.71 -30.88 47.46
CA LYS A 577 -34.94 -31.07 48.69
C LYS A 577 -35.77 -31.72 49.83
N GLU A 578 -37.02 -31.28 49.94
CA GLU A 578 -37.95 -31.92 50.92
C GLU A 578 -38.13 -33.42 50.68
N ASN A 579 -37.93 -33.86 49.42
CA ASN A 579 -38.06 -35.26 49.01
C ASN A 579 -36.70 -35.98 48.80
N GLY A 580 -35.61 -35.38 49.24
CA GLY A 580 -34.26 -35.96 49.19
C GLY A 580 -33.52 -35.78 47.81
N TYR A 581 -34.06 -35.00 46.88
CA TYR A 581 -33.42 -34.71 45.62
C TYR A 581 -32.81 -33.30 45.63
N PHE A 582 -31.70 -33.13 44.95
CA PHE A 582 -31.13 -31.82 44.75
C PHE A 582 -30.46 -31.70 43.39
N PHE A 583 -30.40 -30.50 42.85
CA PHE A 583 -29.65 -30.19 41.67
C PHE A 583 -28.96 -28.80 41.83
N LYS A 584 -27.92 -28.58 41.10
CA LYS A 584 -27.16 -27.34 41.16
C LYS A 584 -27.90 -26.30 40.31
N ILE A 585 -28.33 -25.20 40.93
CA ILE A 585 -29.00 -24.08 40.28
C ILE A 585 -27.97 -23.21 39.52
#